data_05b8b7ed317b912c8d16f8a45a649eaf
#
_entry.id   05b8b7ed317b912c8d16f8a45a649eaf
#
_cell.length_a   1.000
_cell.length_b   1.000
_cell.length_c   1.000
_cell.angle_alpha   90.00
_cell.angle_beta   90.00
_cell.angle_gamma   90.00
#
_symmetry.space_group_name_H-M   'P 1'
#
loop_
_entity.id
_entity.type
_entity.pdbx_description
1 polymer ?
#
loop_
_entity_poly.entity_id
_entity_poly.type
_entity_poly.pdbx_seq_one_letter_code
_entity_poly.pdbx_strand_id
1 'polypeptide(L)'
;MTITAGIDIGTGAVKTVLFRVEGDKPEWLAKRNDRIRQRDPFKLAEEAYNGLLEEAGLKASDVDYVATTGEGESLAFHTGHFYSMTTHARGAVYLNPEARAVLDIGALHGRAIRNDERGKVETYKMTSQCASGSGQFLENIARYLGIAQDEIGSLSTQADNPEVVSSICAVLAETDVINMVSRGISAPNILKGIHISMAGRLAKLLKSVGAREGVVLCTGGLALDEGLLKTLNESIQEQKMAVVAYNHPDSPYAGAIGAAFWGAFR
;
A
#
# COMPACT_ATOMS: atom_id res chain seq x y z
N MET A 1 4.00 -28.55 -9.51
CA MET A 1 4.76 -27.65 -8.61
C MET A 1 5.29 -26.52 -9.47
N THR A 2 4.94 -25.27 -9.17
CA THR A 2 5.28 -24.08 -9.97
C THR A 2 5.97 -23.07 -9.08
N ILE A 3 7.11 -22.53 -9.52
CA ILE A 3 7.81 -21.46 -8.82
C ILE A 3 7.51 -20.15 -9.53
N THR A 4 6.96 -19.17 -8.80
CA THR A 4 6.55 -17.88 -9.36
C THR A 4 7.16 -16.73 -8.59
N ALA A 5 7.59 -15.71 -9.32
CA ALA A 5 7.99 -14.43 -8.74
C ALA A 5 6.93 -13.37 -9.02
N GLY A 6 6.69 -12.53 -8.02
CA GLY A 6 5.86 -11.33 -8.16
C GLY A 6 6.68 -10.08 -7.87
N ILE A 7 6.62 -9.11 -8.77
CA ILE A 7 7.37 -7.85 -8.67
C ILE A 7 6.39 -6.68 -8.79
N ASP A 8 6.24 -5.92 -7.71
CA ASP A 8 5.46 -4.68 -7.69
C ASP A 8 6.43 -3.49 -7.69
N ILE A 9 6.53 -2.82 -8.83
CA ILE A 9 7.28 -1.56 -8.95
C ILE A 9 6.33 -0.42 -8.63
N GLY A 10 6.31 -0.03 -7.36
CA GLY A 10 5.58 1.15 -6.91
C GLY A 10 6.40 2.43 -7.09
N THR A 11 5.79 3.59 -6.83
CA THR A 11 6.47 4.89 -6.95
C THR A 11 7.56 5.10 -5.90
N GLY A 12 7.40 4.56 -4.69
CA GLY A 12 8.33 4.76 -3.57
C GLY A 12 9.22 3.56 -3.27
N ALA A 13 8.82 2.36 -3.66
CA ALA A 13 9.53 1.13 -3.35
C ALA A 13 9.22 0.02 -4.36
N VAL A 14 10.17 -0.90 -4.53
CA VAL A 14 10.01 -2.16 -5.25
C VAL A 14 9.78 -3.25 -4.21
N LYS A 15 8.71 -4.04 -4.36
CA LYS A 15 8.44 -5.20 -3.54
C LYS A 15 8.52 -6.43 -4.42
N THR A 16 9.27 -7.40 -3.97
CA THR A 16 9.47 -8.67 -4.68
C THR A 16 9.15 -9.82 -3.76
N VAL A 17 8.51 -10.85 -4.31
CA VAL A 17 8.15 -12.08 -3.60
C VAL A 17 8.46 -13.28 -4.46
N LEU A 18 8.78 -14.40 -3.82
CA LEU A 18 9.00 -15.67 -4.47
C LEU A 18 8.16 -16.75 -3.77
N PHE A 19 7.36 -17.46 -4.55
CA PHE A 19 6.48 -18.53 -4.07
C PHE A 19 6.74 -19.83 -4.78
N ARG A 20 6.60 -20.92 -4.03
CA ARG A 20 6.36 -22.26 -4.57
C ARG A 20 4.88 -22.57 -4.44
N VAL A 21 4.22 -22.90 -5.53
CA VAL A 21 2.79 -23.23 -5.57
C VAL A 21 2.60 -24.68 -5.93
N GLU A 22 1.99 -25.45 -5.05
CA GLU A 22 1.64 -26.85 -5.29
C GLU A 22 0.13 -27.04 -5.05
N GLY A 23 -0.61 -27.18 -6.15
CA GLY A 23 -2.07 -27.09 -6.11
C GLY A 23 -2.53 -25.73 -5.56
N ASP A 24 -3.36 -25.74 -4.51
CA ASP A 24 -3.86 -24.53 -3.85
C ASP A 24 -3.02 -24.08 -2.64
N LYS A 25 -1.84 -24.66 -2.44
CA LYS A 25 -0.97 -24.37 -1.28
C LYS A 25 0.25 -23.58 -1.71
N PRO A 26 0.24 -22.25 -1.55
CA PRO A 26 1.43 -21.43 -1.75
C PRO A 26 2.36 -21.49 -0.53
N GLU A 27 3.63 -21.68 -0.78
CA GLU A 27 4.71 -21.61 0.19
C GLU A 27 5.57 -20.38 -0.09
N TRP A 28 5.77 -19.54 0.92
CA TRP A 28 6.73 -18.42 0.84
C TRP A 28 8.15 -18.97 0.77
N LEU A 29 8.90 -18.55 -0.26
CA LEU A 29 10.34 -18.82 -0.34
C LEU A 29 11.16 -17.62 0.14
N ALA A 30 10.86 -16.43 -0.38
CA ALA A 30 11.56 -15.20 0.00
C ALA A 30 10.72 -13.95 -0.32
N LYS A 31 11.05 -12.82 0.32
CA LYS A 31 10.43 -11.51 0.05
C LYS A 31 11.39 -10.36 0.34
N ARG A 32 11.32 -9.29 -0.45
CA ARG A 32 12.09 -8.06 -0.25
C ARG A 32 11.24 -6.82 -0.50
N ASN A 33 11.57 -5.74 0.23
CA ASN A 33 10.95 -4.42 0.05
C ASN A 33 12.08 -3.38 0.04
N ASP A 34 12.40 -2.90 -1.13
CA ASP A 34 13.53 -2.00 -1.38
C ASP A 34 13.03 -0.62 -1.77
N ARG A 35 13.36 0.41 -0.97
CA ARG A 35 13.00 1.80 -1.28
C ARG A 35 13.74 2.31 -2.50
N ILE A 36 13.03 2.91 -3.44
CA ILE A 36 13.61 3.45 -4.68
C ILE A 36 14.53 4.63 -4.37
N ARG A 37 14.03 5.59 -3.60
CA ARG A 37 14.75 6.87 -3.36
C ARG A 37 15.12 7.51 -4.70
N GLN A 38 16.44 7.59 -5.00
CA GLN A 38 17.01 8.16 -6.25
C GLN A 38 17.59 7.07 -7.18
N ARG A 39 17.33 5.77 -6.89
CA ARG A 39 17.82 4.66 -7.71
C ARG A 39 16.88 4.42 -8.89
N ASP A 40 17.43 3.82 -9.95
CA ASP A 40 16.63 3.32 -11.07
C ASP A 40 15.74 2.17 -10.59
N PRO A 41 14.40 2.28 -10.71
CA PRO A 41 13.48 1.27 -10.19
C PRO A 41 13.58 -0.08 -10.91
N PHE A 42 13.96 -0.10 -12.19
CA PHE A 42 14.09 -1.33 -12.96
C PHE A 42 15.37 -2.09 -12.58
N LYS A 43 16.49 -1.40 -12.42
CA LYS A 43 17.73 -1.99 -11.89
C LYS A 43 17.53 -2.51 -10.48
N LEU A 44 16.83 -1.73 -9.64
CA LEU A 44 16.51 -2.15 -8.27
C LEU A 44 15.63 -3.40 -8.26
N ALA A 45 14.67 -3.52 -9.18
CA ALA A 45 13.83 -4.70 -9.31
C ALA A 45 14.63 -5.94 -9.74
N GLU A 46 15.59 -5.78 -10.64
CA GLU A 46 16.50 -6.84 -11.05
C GLU A 46 17.42 -7.28 -9.91
N GLU A 47 18.04 -6.34 -9.20
CA GLU A 47 18.86 -6.61 -8.00
C GLU A 47 18.05 -7.33 -6.91
N ALA A 48 16.82 -6.87 -6.63
CA ALA A 48 15.93 -7.46 -5.65
C ALA A 48 15.52 -8.90 -6.06
N TYR A 49 15.19 -9.12 -7.32
CA TYR A 49 14.85 -10.43 -7.86
C TYR A 49 16.02 -11.41 -7.75
N ASN A 50 17.21 -11.01 -8.20
CA ASN A 50 18.41 -11.84 -8.12
C ASN A 50 18.76 -12.16 -6.65
N GLY A 51 18.65 -11.20 -5.75
CA GLY A 51 18.86 -11.41 -4.32
C GLY A 51 17.86 -12.40 -3.70
N LEU A 52 16.59 -12.42 -4.16
CA LEU A 52 15.64 -13.44 -3.72
C LEU A 52 16.00 -14.85 -4.20
N LEU A 53 16.50 -14.97 -5.44
CA LEU A 53 16.94 -16.25 -5.98
C LEU A 53 18.13 -16.82 -5.19
N GLU A 54 19.11 -15.96 -4.88
CA GLU A 54 20.26 -16.35 -4.05
C GLU A 54 19.82 -16.80 -2.64
N GLU A 55 18.91 -16.04 -2.00
CA GLU A 55 18.37 -16.38 -0.68
C GLU A 55 17.62 -17.71 -0.66
N ALA A 56 16.87 -17.99 -1.73
CA ALA A 56 16.12 -19.24 -1.90
C ALA A 56 16.95 -20.41 -2.44
N GLY A 57 18.23 -20.19 -2.81
CA GLY A 57 19.09 -21.19 -3.43
C GLY A 57 18.63 -21.64 -4.82
N LEU A 58 17.98 -20.74 -5.58
CA LEU A 58 17.38 -20.98 -6.88
C LEU A 58 18.14 -20.22 -7.97
N LYS A 59 17.98 -20.68 -9.22
CA LYS A 59 18.42 -19.99 -10.43
C LYS A 59 17.21 -19.38 -11.15
N ALA A 60 17.45 -18.41 -12.00
CA ALA A 60 16.38 -17.80 -12.82
C ALA A 60 15.66 -18.85 -13.71
N SER A 61 16.37 -19.91 -14.13
CA SER A 61 15.80 -21.03 -14.89
C SER A 61 14.82 -21.90 -14.10
N ASP A 62 14.82 -21.79 -12.77
CA ASP A 62 13.96 -22.59 -11.89
C ASP A 62 12.61 -21.89 -11.66
N VAL A 63 12.50 -20.61 -12.10
CA VAL A 63 11.28 -19.81 -11.97
C VAL A 63 10.45 -19.94 -13.22
N ASP A 64 9.26 -20.53 -13.08
CA ASP A 64 8.36 -20.80 -14.20
C ASP A 64 7.67 -19.52 -14.73
N TYR A 65 7.43 -18.54 -13.84
CA TYR A 65 6.74 -17.30 -14.23
C TYR A 65 7.21 -16.12 -13.39
N VAL A 66 7.59 -15.03 -14.05
CA VAL A 66 7.89 -13.74 -13.44
C VAL A 66 6.76 -12.75 -13.76
N ALA A 67 5.92 -12.49 -12.79
CA ALA A 67 4.77 -11.59 -12.91
C ALA A 67 5.11 -10.20 -12.39
N THR A 68 4.73 -9.16 -13.11
CA THR A 68 4.91 -7.77 -12.69
C THR A 68 3.60 -7.04 -12.49
N THR A 69 3.64 -5.98 -11.67
CA THR A 69 2.55 -5.00 -11.49
C THR A 69 3.12 -3.62 -11.21
N GLY A 70 2.26 -2.62 -11.09
CA GLY A 70 2.71 -1.22 -10.96
C GLY A 70 3.34 -0.72 -12.25
N GLU A 71 4.53 -0.13 -12.16
CA GLU A 71 5.32 0.34 -13.30
C GLU A 71 6.16 -0.77 -13.96
N GLY A 72 5.95 -2.03 -13.57
CA GLY A 72 6.79 -3.17 -13.98
C GLY A 72 6.56 -3.68 -15.40
N GLU A 73 5.68 -3.07 -16.21
CA GLU A 73 5.40 -3.50 -17.58
C GLU A 73 6.63 -3.46 -18.50
N SER A 74 7.54 -2.53 -18.25
CA SER A 74 8.77 -2.37 -19.06
C SER A 74 9.96 -3.18 -18.56
N LEU A 75 9.79 -4.04 -17.54
CA LEU A 75 10.88 -4.87 -17.01
C LEU A 75 11.25 -5.96 -18.01
N ALA A 76 12.51 -6.01 -18.47
CA ALA A 76 12.92 -6.83 -19.62
C ALA A 76 12.76 -8.33 -19.43
N PHE A 77 12.83 -8.83 -18.19
CA PHE A 77 12.79 -10.27 -17.89
C PHE A 77 11.43 -10.76 -17.34
N HIS A 78 10.39 -9.92 -17.37
CA HIS A 78 9.06 -10.37 -16.93
C HIS A 78 8.41 -11.30 -17.96
N THR A 79 7.62 -12.27 -17.46
CA THR A 79 6.81 -13.16 -18.30
C THR A 79 5.46 -12.53 -18.61
N GLY A 80 4.87 -11.81 -17.68
CA GLY A 80 3.61 -11.07 -17.87
C GLY A 80 3.38 -9.98 -16.85
N HIS A 81 2.52 -9.03 -17.24
CA HIS A 81 2.16 -7.87 -16.43
C HIS A 81 0.67 -7.88 -16.08
N PHE A 82 0.34 -7.49 -14.85
CA PHE A 82 -1.03 -7.42 -14.33
C PHE A 82 -1.34 -6.04 -13.74
N TYR A 83 -2.54 -5.55 -13.94
CA TYR A 83 -2.99 -4.28 -13.36
C TYR A 83 -2.99 -4.31 -11.84
N SER A 84 -2.50 -3.24 -11.22
CA SER A 84 -2.35 -3.14 -9.76
C SER A 84 -3.64 -3.41 -8.99
N MET A 85 -4.82 -2.96 -9.48
CA MET A 85 -6.08 -3.23 -8.80
C MET A 85 -6.38 -4.73 -8.72
N THR A 86 -6.03 -5.49 -9.76
CA THR A 86 -6.24 -6.94 -9.81
C THR A 86 -5.29 -7.68 -8.88
N THR A 87 -4.03 -7.27 -8.85
CA THR A 87 -3.01 -7.89 -8.00
C THR A 87 -3.23 -7.58 -6.53
N HIS A 88 -3.53 -6.32 -6.17
CA HIS A 88 -3.84 -5.96 -4.80
C HIS A 88 -5.09 -6.67 -4.26
N ALA A 89 -6.15 -6.82 -5.07
CA ALA A 89 -7.33 -7.58 -4.68
C ALA A 89 -7.02 -9.06 -4.42
N ARG A 90 -6.24 -9.70 -5.30
CA ARG A 90 -5.84 -11.11 -5.14
C ARG A 90 -4.93 -11.32 -3.95
N GLY A 91 -3.94 -10.43 -3.77
CA GLY A 91 -3.03 -10.46 -2.61
C GLY A 91 -3.75 -10.22 -1.30
N ALA A 92 -4.74 -9.32 -1.29
CA ALA A 92 -5.55 -9.04 -0.10
C ALA A 92 -6.36 -10.26 0.35
N VAL A 93 -7.01 -10.97 -0.56
CA VAL A 93 -7.77 -12.19 -0.23
C VAL A 93 -6.85 -13.31 0.25
N TYR A 94 -5.61 -13.39 -0.27
CA TYR A 94 -4.63 -14.32 0.27
C TYR A 94 -4.22 -14.00 1.71
N LEU A 95 -3.97 -12.71 2.02
CA LEU A 95 -3.57 -12.26 3.35
C LEU A 95 -4.74 -12.31 4.36
N ASN A 96 -5.95 -12.05 3.89
CA ASN A 96 -7.18 -12.15 4.68
C ASN A 96 -8.33 -12.64 3.79
N PRO A 97 -8.72 -13.93 3.89
CA PRO A 97 -9.80 -14.51 3.08
C PRO A 97 -11.17 -13.85 3.25
N GLU A 98 -11.37 -13.09 4.32
CA GLU A 98 -12.62 -12.34 4.57
C GLU A 98 -12.62 -10.96 3.90
N ALA A 99 -11.50 -10.51 3.31
CA ALA A 99 -11.42 -9.23 2.64
C ALA A 99 -12.36 -9.16 1.43
N ARG A 100 -13.29 -8.20 1.44
CA ARG A 100 -14.23 -7.92 0.34
C ARG A 100 -14.01 -6.51 -0.23
N ALA A 101 -13.15 -5.77 0.40
CA ALA A 101 -12.64 -4.51 -0.13
C ALA A 101 -11.16 -4.35 0.22
N VAL A 102 -10.45 -3.62 -0.61
CA VAL A 102 -9.03 -3.29 -0.43
C VAL A 102 -8.88 -1.78 -0.49
N LEU A 103 -8.05 -1.26 0.38
CA LEU A 103 -7.63 0.11 0.34
C LEU A 103 -6.11 0.15 0.13
N ASP A 104 -5.69 0.34 -1.11
CA ASP A 104 -4.30 0.50 -1.48
C ASP A 104 -3.87 1.95 -1.26
N ILE A 105 -2.97 2.17 -0.30
CA ILE A 105 -2.50 3.49 0.11
C ILE A 105 -1.04 3.63 -0.32
N GLY A 106 -0.86 4.21 -1.50
CA GLY A 106 0.44 4.39 -2.12
C GLY A 106 1.10 5.73 -1.84
N ALA A 107 2.28 5.94 -2.44
CA ALA A 107 3.03 7.18 -2.32
C ALA A 107 2.32 8.36 -3.00
N LEU A 108 1.66 8.15 -4.14
CA LEU A 108 1.02 9.22 -4.92
C LEU A 108 -0.50 9.22 -4.89
N HIS A 109 -1.14 8.09 -4.59
CA HIS A 109 -2.60 7.97 -4.61
C HIS A 109 -3.11 6.86 -3.70
N GLY A 110 -4.37 6.97 -3.31
CA GLY A 110 -5.13 5.89 -2.69
C GLY A 110 -6.12 5.28 -3.68
N ARG A 111 -6.30 3.97 -3.62
CA ARG A 111 -7.28 3.22 -4.41
C ARG A 111 -8.18 2.41 -3.49
N ALA A 112 -9.49 2.53 -3.66
CA ALA A 112 -10.44 1.60 -3.06
C ALA A 112 -10.91 0.62 -4.13
N ILE A 113 -10.88 -0.66 -3.79
CA ILE A 113 -11.22 -1.76 -4.69
C ILE A 113 -12.26 -2.61 -3.96
N ARG A 114 -13.39 -2.93 -4.60
CA ARG A 114 -14.31 -3.95 -4.13
C ARG A 114 -14.10 -5.22 -4.94
N ASN A 115 -14.00 -6.35 -4.26
CA ASN A 115 -13.68 -7.64 -4.84
C ASN A 115 -14.62 -8.74 -4.31
N ASP A 116 -14.71 -9.82 -5.07
CA ASP A 116 -15.36 -11.05 -4.64
C ASP A 116 -14.43 -11.89 -3.72
N GLU A 117 -14.90 -13.03 -3.28
CA GLU A 117 -14.17 -13.98 -2.43
C GLU A 117 -12.90 -14.56 -3.06
N ARG A 118 -12.77 -14.49 -4.39
CA ARG A 118 -11.60 -14.97 -5.14
C ARG A 118 -10.59 -13.86 -5.46
N GLY A 119 -10.88 -12.62 -5.03
CA GLY A 119 -10.08 -11.46 -5.35
C GLY A 119 -10.32 -10.92 -6.77
N LYS A 120 -11.44 -11.27 -7.44
CA LYS A 120 -11.84 -10.65 -8.70
C LYS A 120 -12.40 -9.26 -8.42
N VAL A 121 -11.88 -8.28 -9.11
CA VAL A 121 -12.32 -6.89 -8.99
C VAL A 121 -13.73 -6.73 -9.55
N GLU A 122 -14.65 -6.20 -8.75
CA GLU A 122 -16.01 -5.83 -9.15
C GLU A 122 -16.10 -4.36 -9.53
N THR A 123 -15.47 -3.50 -8.74
CA THR A 123 -15.37 -2.07 -8.99
C THR A 123 -14.18 -1.48 -8.26
N TYR A 124 -13.67 -0.37 -8.76
CA TYR A 124 -12.62 0.38 -8.08
C TYR A 124 -12.77 1.88 -8.32
N LYS A 125 -12.22 2.66 -7.41
CA LYS A 125 -12.03 4.11 -7.56
C LYS A 125 -10.69 4.51 -6.97
N MET A 126 -10.17 5.61 -7.47
CA MET A 126 -8.87 6.13 -7.10
C MET A 126 -9.01 7.62 -6.77
N THR A 127 -8.20 8.09 -5.81
CA THR A 127 -8.07 9.54 -5.58
C THR A 127 -7.54 10.20 -6.85
N SER A 128 -8.01 11.41 -7.14
CA SER A 128 -7.33 12.27 -8.12
C SER A 128 -5.88 12.52 -7.66
N GLN A 129 -4.99 12.85 -8.58
CA GLN A 129 -3.55 13.09 -8.33
C GLN A 129 -3.28 14.27 -7.36
N CYS A 130 -4.05 14.40 -6.31
CA CYS A 130 -3.86 15.41 -5.28
C CYS A 130 -2.92 14.89 -4.20
N ALA A 131 -1.72 15.40 -4.18
CA ALA A 131 -0.65 14.98 -3.29
C ALA A 131 -0.99 15.05 -1.79
N SER A 132 -1.90 15.92 -1.36
CA SER A 132 -2.27 16.08 0.07
C SER A 132 -2.93 14.85 0.72
N GLY A 133 -3.25 13.82 -0.04
CA GLY A 133 -3.78 12.53 0.45
C GLY A 133 -2.85 11.37 0.15
N SER A 134 -1.61 11.64 -0.21
CA SER A 134 -0.63 10.65 -0.63
C SER A 134 0.41 10.38 0.47
N GLY A 135 0.99 9.19 0.44
CA GLY A 135 2.07 8.83 1.35
C GLY A 135 3.30 9.71 1.19
N GLN A 136 3.55 10.22 -0.02
CA GLN A 136 4.65 11.14 -0.30
C GLN A 136 4.49 12.47 0.45
N PHE A 137 3.27 13.00 0.52
CA PHE A 137 3.02 14.22 1.28
C PHE A 137 3.32 14.01 2.78
N LEU A 138 2.82 12.92 3.36
CA LEU A 138 3.07 12.57 4.76
C LEU A 138 4.58 12.40 5.02
N GLU A 139 5.31 11.71 4.14
CA GLU A 139 6.76 11.54 4.23
C GLU A 139 7.51 12.88 4.14
N ASN A 140 7.11 13.78 3.25
CA ASN A 140 7.74 15.08 3.10
C ASN A 140 7.56 15.93 4.37
N ILE A 141 6.38 15.93 4.95
CA ILE A 141 6.10 16.65 6.20
C ILE A 141 6.87 16.03 7.37
N ALA A 142 6.90 14.71 7.50
CA ALA A 142 7.69 14.05 8.54
C ALA A 142 9.17 14.42 8.45
N ARG A 143 9.73 14.43 7.24
CA ARG A 143 11.11 14.86 6.99
C ARG A 143 11.33 16.33 7.36
N TYR A 144 10.39 17.21 7.04
CA TYR A 144 10.42 18.62 7.44
C TYR A 144 10.43 18.78 8.97
N LEU A 145 9.68 17.92 9.67
CA LEU A 145 9.62 17.90 11.14
C LEU A 145 10.81 17.16 11.79
N GLY A 146 11.72 16.55 10.99
CA GLY A 146 12.83 15.77 11.50
C GLY A 146 12.46 14.40 12.06
N ILE A 147 11.33 13.82 11.61
CA ILE A 147 10.75 12.57 12.09
C ILE A 147 11.06 11.44 11.10
N ALA A 148 11.48 10.28 11.60
CA ALA A 148 11.65 9.10 10.78
C ALA A 148 10.30 8.52 10.33
N GLN A 149 10.26 7.90 9.17
CA GLN A 149 8.99 7.43 8.57
C GLN A 149 8.30 6.34 9.40
N ASP A 150 9.06 5.51 10.07
CA ASP A 150 8.58 4.44 10.95
C ASP A 150 8.06 4.95 12.31
N GLU A 151 8.36 6.21 12.66
CA GLU A 151 7.88 6.86 13.88
C GLU A 151 6.54 7.61 13.67
N ILE A 152 6.12 7.86 12.42
CA ILE A 152 4.96 8.69 12.10
C ILE A 152 3.69 8.16 12.78
N GLY A 153 3.41 6.87 12.62
CA GLY A 153 2.20 6.24 13.14
C GLY A 153 2.14 6.31 14.67
N SER A 154 3.21 5.91 15.35
CA SER A 154 3.29 5.92 16.82
C SER A 154 3.21 7.32 17.40
N LEU A 155 3.88 8.31 16.80
CA LEU A 155 3.79 9.70 17.23
C LEU A 155 2.37 10.27 17.05
N SER A 156 1.74 10.00 15.91
CA SER A 156 0.38 10.45 15.63
C SER A 156 -0.64 9.96 16.68
N THR A 157 -0.43 8.76 17.24
CA THR A 157 -1.31 8.22 18.30
C THR A 157 -1.17 8.93 19.64
N GLN A 158 -0.10 9.70 19.85
CA GLN A 158 0.17 10.48 21.07
C GLN A 158 -0.44 11.89 21.02
N ALA A 159 -1.13 12.25 19.94
CA ALA A 159 -1.77 13.54 19.79
C ALA A 159 -2.87 13.75 20.85
N ASP A 160 -2.85 14.90 21.50
CA ASP A 160 -3.82 15.30 22.55
C ASP A 160 -4.78 16.41 22.06
N ASN A 161 -4.36 17.21 21.11
CA ASN A 161 -5.17 18.32 20.53
C ASN A 161 -4.84 18.51 19.03
N PRO A 162 -5.22 17.58 18.16
CA PRO A 162 -4.90 17.64 16.74
C PRO A 162 -5.63 18.78 16.04
N GLU A 163 -4.92 19.51 15.19
CA GLU A 163 -5.47 20.52 14.31
C GLU A 163 -5.56 19.99 12.89
N VAL A 164 -6.75 20.06 12.27
CA VAL A 164 -7.00 19.48 10.96
C VAL A 164 -6.30 20.28 9.87
N VAL A 165 -5.52 19.58 9.05
CA VAL A 165 -4.83 20.12 7.88
C VAL A 165 -5.79 20.18 6.70
N SER A 166 -5.64 21.20 5.83
CA SER A 166 -6.47 21.36 4.64
C SER A 166 -6.49 20.09 3.78
N SER A 167 -7.69 19.69 3.41
CA SER A 167 -7.89 18.55 2.51
C SER A 167 -8.01 18.96 1.04
N ILE A 168 -7.87 20.23 0.68
CA ILE A 168 -8.12 20.73 -0.67
C ILE A 168 -6.95 20.43 -1.61
N CYS A 169 -5.73 20.84 -1.26
CA CYS A 169 -4.54 20.55 -2.04
C CYS A 169 -3.29 20.48 -1.16
N ALA A 170 -2.21 19.87 -1.69
CA ALA A 170 -0.95 19.73 -0.96
C ALA A 170 -0.30 21.06 -0.58
N VAL A 171 -0.39 22.07 -1.45
CA VAL A 171 0.20 23.40 -1.18
C VAL A 171 -0.46 24.07 0.01
N LEU A 172 -1.79 24.02 0.11
CA LEU A 172 -2.51 24.54 1.26
C LEU A 172 -2.22 23.74 2.52
N ALA A 173 -2.16 22.41 2.41
CA ALA A 173 -1.81 21.54 3.52
C ALA A 173 -0.39 21.81 4.05
N GLU A 174 0.58 22.05 3.16
CA GLU A 174 1.95 22.39 3.53
C GLU A 174 2.01 23.77 4.21
N THR A 175 1.26 24.73 3.70
CA THR A 175 1.13 26.07 4.32
C THR A 175 0.52 25.97 5.71
N ASP A 176 -0.51 25.14 5.91
CA ASP A 176 -1.12 24.89 7.22
C ASP A 176 -0.08 24.31 8.19
N VAL A 177 0.70 23.32 7.75
CA VAL A 177 1.76 22.72 8.59
C VAL A 177 2.82 23.74 8.97
N ILE A 178 3.30 24.57 8.04
CA ILE A 178 4.27 25.65 8.34
C ILE A 178 3.69 26.59 9.39
N ASN A 179 2.42 26.92 9.27
CA ASN A 179 1.72 27.81 10.23
C ASN A 179 1.58 27.13 11.60
N MET A 180 1.26 25.83 11.65
CA MET A 180 1.19 25.07 12.90
C MET A 180 2.55 25.03 13.61
N VAL A 181 3.63 24.77 12.89
CA VAL A 181 4.99 24.78 13.44
C VAL A 181 5.33 26.16 14.01
N SER A 182 5.01 27.25 13.29
CA SER A 182 5.29 28.61 13.76
C SER A 182 4.51 28.99 15.03
N ARG A 183 3.35 28.37 15.26
CA ARG A 183 2.55 28.52 16.48
C ARG A 183 2.95 27.57 17.62
N GLY A 184 3.97 26.73 17.41
CA GLY A 184 4.45 25.78 18.40
C GLY A 184 3.55 24.55 18.60
N ILE A 185 2.71 24.21 17.60
CA ILE A 185 1.92 22.96 17.64
C ILE A 185 2.87 21.76 17.61
N SER A 186 2.62 20.79 18.47
CA SER A 186 3.47 19.63 18.61
C SER A 186 3.42 18.72 17.36
N ALA A 187 4.51 18.05 17.06
CA ALA A 187 4.60 17.13 15.93
C ALA A 187 3.53 16.02 15.95
N PRO A 188 3.20 15.38 17.10
CA PRO A 188 2.08 14.45 17.18
C PRO A 188 0.75 15.04 16.71
N ASN A 189 0.44 16.26 17.12
CA ASN A 189 -0.81 16.95 16.75
C ASN A 189 -0.85 17.27 15.25
N ILE A 190 0.27 17.69 14.65
CA ILE A 190 0.38 17.94 13.21
C ILE A 190 0.18 16.63 12.43
N LEU A 191 0.88 15.55 12.80
CA LEU A 191 0.77 14.25 12.12
C LEU A 191 -0.64 13.67 12.23
N LYS A 192 -1.28 13.77 13.39
CA LYS A 192 -2.68 13.34 13.56
C LYS A 192 -3.63 14.18 12.71
N GLY A 193 -3.41 15.48 12.59
CA GLY A 193 -4.19 16.35 11.71
C GLY A 193 -4.12 15.94 10.24
N ILE A 194 -2.93 15.55 9.78
CA ILE A 194 -2.73 14.99 8.43
C ILE A 194 -3.46 13.65 8.28
N HIS A 195 -3.34 12.74 9.27
CA HIS A 195 -4.04 11.45 9.25
C HIS A 195 -5.55 11.64 9.22
N ILE A 196 -6.14 12.59 9.94
CA ILE A 196 -7.57 12.91 9.90
C ILE A 196 -7.98 13.33 8.48
N SER A 197 -7.22 14.21 7.85
CA SER A 197 -7.46 14.65 6.49
C SER A 197 -7.39 13.50 5.48
N MET A 198 -6.37 12.64 5.57
CA MET A 198 -6.20 11.46 4.72
C MET A 198 -7.32 10.43 4.94
N ALA A 199 -7.58 10.07 6.18
CA ALA A 199 -8.58 9.08 6.57
C ALA A 199 -10.00 9.47 6.09
N GLY A 200 -10.37 10.74 6.23
CA GLY A 200 -11.65 11.23 5.74
C GLY A 200 -11.85 11.05 4.25
N ARG A 201 -10.79 11.21 3.44
CA ARG A 201 -10.84 10.96 1.99
C ARG A 201 -10.89 9.47 1.67
N LEU A 202 -10.06 8.67 2.34
CA LEU A 202 -10.01 7.22 2.13
C LEU A 202 -11.35 6.57 2.49
N ALA A 203 -12.00 6.99 3.58
CA ALA A 203 -13.33 6.54 3.96
C ALA A 203 -14.40 6.92 2.92
N LYS A 204 -14.36 8.17 2.38
CA LYS A 204 -15.24 8.58 1.27
C LYS A 204 -15.00 7.73 0.02
N LEU A 205 -13.75 7.39 -0.26
CA LEU A 205 -13.38 6.55 -1.40
C LEU A 205 -13.96 5.14 -1.25
N LEU A 206 -13.82 4.52 -0.06
CA LEU A 206 -14.44 3.23 0.27
C LEU A 206 -15.97 3.26 0.09
N LYS A 207 -16.61 4.32 0.59
CA LYS A 207 -18.06 4.50 0.42
C LYS A 207 -18.46 4.57 -1.06
N SER A 208 -17.64 5.22 -1.88
CA SER A 208 -17.90 5.44 -3.31
C SER A 208 -17.81 4.17 -4.16
N VAL A 209 -17.08 3.13 -3.72
CA VAL A 209 -17.05 1.81 -4.36
C VAL A 209 -18.11 0.86 -3.81
N GLY A 210 -18.94 1.34 -2.87
CA GLY A 210 -20.01 0.55 -2.28
C GLY A 210 -19.52 -0.46 -1.24
N ALA A 211 -18.37 -0.25 -0.62
CA ALA A 211 -17.93 -1.01 0.54
C ALA A 211 -18.81 -0.62 1.75
N ARG A 212 -19.83 -1.43 2.05
CA ARG A 212 -20.84 -1.11 3.06
C ARG A 212 -20.67 -1.90 4.35
N GLU A 213 -20.15 -3.11 4.27
CA GLU A 213 -19.97 -4.05 5.36
C GLU A 213 -18.77 -4.96 5.13
N GLY A 214 -18.26 -5.57 6.21
CA GLY A 214 -17.21 -6.57 6.16
C GLY A 214 -15.79 -6.00 6.34
N VAL A 215 -14.81 -6.77 5.90
CA VAL A 215 -13.39 -6.49 6.09
C VAL A 215 -12.82 -5.72 4.91
N VAL A 216 -12.14 -4.63 5.21
CA VAL A 216 -11.29 -3.87 4.28
C VAL A 216 -9.84 -4.14 4.62
N LEU A 217 -9.06 -4.71 3.72
CA LEU A 217 -7.62 -4.84 3.93
C LEU A 217 -6.88 -3.61 3.39
N CYS A 218 -6.12 -2.94 4.26
CA CYS A 218 -5.19 -1.88 3.86
C CYS A 218 -3.94 -2.51 3.24
N THR A 219 -3.54 -2.03 2.08
CA THR A 219 -2.35 -2.47 1.33
C THR A 219 -1.53 -1.27 0.87
N GLY A 220 -0.38 -1.50 0.23
CA GLY A 220 0.50 -0.43 -0.23
C GLY A 220 1.49 0.07 0.82
N GLY A 221 2.20 1.15 0.51
CA GLY A 221 3.33 1.63 1.30
C GLY A 221 3.00 2.14 2.69
N LEU A 222 1.76 2.63 2.91
CA LEU A 222 1.28 3.11 4.20
C LEU A 222 0.39 2.10 4.96
N ALA A 223 0.28 0.87 4.48
CA ALA A 223 -0.59 -0.13 5.08
C ALA A 223 -0.27 -0.42 6.57
N LEU A 224 0.98 -0.25 6.97
CA LEU A 224 1.44 -0.53 8.33
C LEU A 224 1.48 0.70 9.24
N ASP A 225 1.03 1.87 8.77
CA ASP A 225 0.93 3.06 9.61
C ASP A 225 -0.26 2.93 10.58
N GLU A 226 0.06 2.63 11.84
CA GLU A 226 -0.95 2.39 12.89
C GLU A 226 -1.79 3.63 13.21
N GLY A 227 -1.18 4.81 13.14
CA GLY A 227 -1.88 6.07 13.37
C GLY A 227 -2.90 6.37 12.28
N LEU A 228 -2.54 6.11 11.01
CA LEU A 228 -3.45 6.22 9.88
C LEU A 228 -4.56 5.17 9.95
N LEU A 229 -4.23 3.91 10.25
CA LEU A 229 -5.22 2.84 10.37
C LEU A 229 -6.27 3.12 11.46
N LYS A 230 -5.81 3.55 12.65
CA LYS A 230 -6.69 3.95 13.75
C LYS A 230 -7.60 5.10 13.31
N THR A 231 -7.04 6.15 12.73
CA THR A 231 -7.79 7.33 12.28
C THR A 231 -8.77 7.00 11.15
N LEU A 232 -8.40 6.06 10.27
CA LEU A 232 -9.28 5.56 9.22
C LEU A 232 -10.51 4.85 9.80
N ASN A 233 -10.33 3.99 10.81
CA ASN A 233 -11.45 3.34 11.46
C ASN A 233 -12.36 4.33 12.22
N GLU A 234 -11.78 5.36 12.85
CA GLU A 234 -12.53 6.49 13.44
C GLU A 234 -13.40 7.17 12.35
N SER A 235 -12.82 7.50 11.19
CA SER A 235 -13.53 8.14 10.09
C SER A 235 -14.58 7.26 9.42
N ILE A 236 -14.37 5.95 9.35
CA ILE A 236 -15.33 4.95 8.87
C ILE A 236 -16.57 4.94 9.80
N GLN A 237 -16.37 4.95 11.11
CA GLN A 237 -17.45 5.00 12.10
C GLN A 237 -18.24 6.31 12.04
N GLU A 238 -17.55 7.45 11.92
CA GLU A 238 -18.19 8.77 11.74
C GLU A 238 -19.10 8.81 10.51
N GLN A 239 -18.70 8.14 9.42
CA GLN A 239 -19.47 8.03 8.18
C GLN A 239 -20.54 6.93 8.24
N LYS A 240 -20.75 6.28 9.41
CA LYS A 240 -21.74 5.22 9.66
C LYS A 240 -21.63 4.05 8.67
N MET A 241 -20.41 3.66 8.35
CA MET A 241 -20.13 2.47 7.55
C MET A 241 -19.92 1.26 8.46
N ALA A 242 -20.44 0.09 8.07
CA ALA A 242 -20.28 -1.16 8.82
C ALA A 242 -19.06 -1.98 8.34
N VAL A 243 -18.04 -1.32 7.81
CA VAL A 243 -16.77 -1.94 7.46
C VAL A 243 -15.74 -1.68 8.54
N VAL A 244 -14.73 -2.56 8.62
CA VAL A 244 -13.58 -2.38 9.51
C VAL A 244 -12.32 -2.53 8.67
N ALA A 245 -11.42 -1.54 8.79
CA ALA A 245 -10.14 -1.56 8.12
C ALA A 245 -9.10 -2.30 8.98
N TYR A 246 -8.40 -3.23 8.35
CA TYR A 246 -7.32 -4.02 8.94
C TYR A 246 -6.04 -3.90 8.11
N ASN A 247 -4.92 -4.25 8.74
CA ASN A 247 -3.67 -4.52 8.05
C ASN A 247 -3.15 -5.92 8.40
N HIS A 248 -2.23 -6.41 7.59
CA HIS A 248 -1.47 -7.61 7.82
C HIS A 248 0.03 -7.25 7.75
N PRO A 249 0.95 -7.89 8.49
CA PRO A 249 2.38 -7.60 8.38
C PRO A 249 2.92 -7.61 6.93
N ASP A 250 2.32 -8.44 6.07
CA ASP A 250 2.65 -8.54 4.65
C ASP A 250 1.78 -7.67 3.72
N SER A 251 0.92 -6.81 4.25
CA SER A 251 0.11 -5.86 3.47
C SER A 251 0.90 -5.05 2.43
N PRO A 252 2.14 -4.60 2.69
CA PRO A 252 2.92 -3.89 1.68
C PRO A 252 3.24 -4.73 0.44
N TYR A 253 3.24 -6.05 0.57
CA TYR A 253 3.54 -6.98 -0.52
C TYR A 253 2.31 -7.44 -1.31
N ALA A 254 1.10 -6.99 -0.96
CA ALA A 254 -0.15 -7.50 -1.55
C ALA A 254 -0.15 -7.43 -3.09
N GLY A 255 0.40 -6.35 -3.68
CA GLY A 255 0.56 -6.23 -5.13
C GLY A 255 1.45 -7.33 -5.73
N ALA A 256 2.63 -7.54 -5.15
CA ALA A 256 3.56 -8.57 -5.60
C ALA A 256 3.01 -9.98 -5.37
N ILE A 257 2.37 -10.25 -4.22
CA ILE A 257 1.71 -11.53 -3.91
C ILE A 257 0.66 -11.85 -4.97
N GLY A 258 -0.23 -10.92 -5.25
CA GLY A 258 -1.29 -11.10 -6.23
C GLY A 258 -0.74 -11.30 -7.65
N ALA A 259 0.35 -10.62 -8.01
CA ALA A 259 1.03 -10.83 -9.29
C ALA A 259 1.58 -12.27 -9.39
N ALA A 260 2.32 -12.74 -8.36
CA ALA A 260 2.86 -14.09 -8.32
C ALA A 260 1.76 -15.15 -8.48
N PHE A 261 0.62 -14.98 -7.78
CA PHE A 261 -0.49 -15.94 -7.87
C PHE A 261 -1.18 -15.93 -9.23
N TRP A 262 -1.41 -14.77 -9.83
CA TRP A 262 -1.94 -14.74 -11.19
C TRP A 262 -0.98 -15.37 -12.20
N GLY A 263 0.35 -15.24 -11.98
CA GLY A 263 1.37 -15.94 -12.76
C GLY A 263 1.28 -17.45 -12.63
N ALA A 264 1.05 -17.97 -11.43
CA ALA A 264 0.97 -19.42 -11.17
C ALA A 264 -0.21 -20.12 -11.86
N PHE A 265 -1.27 -19.37 -12.23
CA PHE A 265 -2.44 -19.89 -12.92
C PHE A 265 -2.37 -19.76 -14.45
N ARG A 266 -1.23 -19.32 -15.01
CA ARG A 266 -1.01 -19.18 -16.46
C ARG A 266 -0.19 -20.31 -17.02
#